data_53860d67066bde47c3cbba4603ab44eb
#
_entry.id   53860d67066bde47c3cbba4603ab44eb
#
_cell.length_a   1.000
_cell.length_b   1.000
_cell.length_c   1.000
_cell.angle_alpha   90.00
_cell.angle_beta   90.00
_cell.angle_gamma   90.00
#
_symmetry.space_group_name_H-M   'P 1'
#
loop_
_entity.id
_entity.type
_entity.pdbx_description
1 polymer ?
#
loop_
_entity_poly.entity_id
_entity_poly.type
_entity_poly.pdbx_seq_one_letter_code
_entity_poly.pdbx_strand_id
1 'polypeptide(L)'
;MLDDRAKLLLKALVERYIADGQPVGSRTLSRASGLELSPATIRNVMSDLEELGLIASPHTSAGRIPTARGYRLFVDTMLTAQREQLTPPMLAAEQPQKVIANAAHLLSNLSQFVGIVMAPRRASVFRHIEFLRLSERRFLVIIVSPEGDVQNRVIFTEADYSQSQLIEAANFLNANYAGMAIEQVRERIKTEVDVLRGEISTLMQAAVNVGSEALTQAQDEVVIVGERNLLAVSDFSADMGNLRRAFDLFEQKTQLMRLLDISSQAEGVSIFIGGESLVVPFEELSVVSAPYEVDGQIVGTLGVIGPTRMPYNRMIQIVDITSRLVTIALSHNK
;
A
#
# COMPACT_ATOMS: atom_id res chain seq x y z
N MET A 1 -30.06 13.22 -6.79
CA MET A 1 -29.39 12.38 -7.82
C MET A 1 -28.93 13.28 -8.93
N LEU A 2 -27.67 13.21 -9.37
CA LEU A 2 -27.17 13.98 -10.51
C LEU A 2 -27.92 13.53 -11.78
N ASP A 3 -28.38 14.48 -12.56
CA ASP A 3 -28.91 14.19 -13.90
C ASP A 3 -27.78 13.80 -14.87
N ASP A 4 -28.13 13.21 -16.00
CA ASP A 4 -27.14 12.71 -16.96
C ASP A 4 -26.32 13.84 -17.60
N ARG A 5 -26.88 15.05 -17.67
CA ARG A 5 -26.17 16.24 -18.18
C ARG A 5 -25.09 16.67 -17.20
N ALA A 6 -25.39 16.72 -15.91
CA ALA A 6 -24.43 17.07 -14.88
C ALA A 6 -23.29 16.03 -14.80
N LYS A 7 -23.61 14.74 -14.96
CA LYS A 7 -22.59 13.68 -15.04
C LYS A 7 -21.65 13.87 -16.23
N LEU A 8 -22.21 14.11 -17.41
CA LEU A 8 -21.40 14.34 -18.63
C LEU A 8 -20.53 15.58 -18.51
N LEU A 9 -21.05 16.67 -17.92
CA LEU A 9 -20.26 17.89 -17.67
C LEU A 9 -19.17 17.67 -16.64
N LEU A 10 -19.44 16.95 -15.54
CA LEU A 10 -18.43 16.59 -14.56
C LEU A 10 -17.34 15.74 -15.19
N LYS A 11 -17.72 14.71 -15.98
CA LYS A 11 -16.78 13.87 -16.71
C LYS A 11 -15.85 14.71 -17.61
N ALA A 12 -16.42 15.54 -18.47
CA ALA A 12 -15.65 16.40 -19.36
C ALA A 12 -14.75 17.38 -18.61
N LEU A 13 -15.20 17.90 -17.45
CA LEU A 13 -14.41 18.79 -16.60
C LEU A 13 -13.21 18.03 -16.00
N VAL A 14 -13.44 16.84 -15.43
CA VAL A 14 -12.38 16.01 -14.82
C VAL A 14 -11.35 15.61 -15.87
N GLU A 15 -11.79 15.07 -17.00
CA GLU A 15 -10.89 14.64 -18.10
C GLU A 15 -10.04 15.82 -18.60
N ARG A 16 -10.65 16.99 -18.77
CA ARG A 16 -9.94 18.19 -19.20
C ARG A 16 -8.94 18.69 -18.17
N TYR A 17 -9.34 18.68 -16.92
CA TYR A 17 -8.44 19.11 -15.82
C TYR A 17 -7.26 18.14 -15.66
N ILE A 18 -7.49 16.83 -15.79
CA ILE A 18 -6.40 15.83 -15.78
C ILE A 18 -5.41 16.12 -16.92
N ALA A 19 -5.89 16.43 -18.11
CA ALA A 19 -5.04 16.67 -19.27
C ALA A 19 -4.22 17.97 -19.17
N ASP A 20 -4.85 19.08 -18.77
CA ASP A 20 -4.28 20.41 -18.89
C ASP A 20 -3.73 20.98 -17.56
N GLY A 21 -4.23 20.50 -16.41
CA GLY A 21 -3.90 21.03 -15.10
C GLY A 21 -4.39 22.45 -14.81
N GLN A 22 -5.25 22.99 -15.69
CA GLN A 22 -5.76 24.36 -15.57
C GLN A 22 -7.25 24.36 -15.21
N PRO A 23 -7.71 25.30 -14.36
CA PRO A 23 -9.12 25.43 -14.03
C PRO A 23 -9.98 25.57 -15.29
N VAL A 24 -11.06 24.78 -15.36
CA VAL A 24 -11.88 24.64 -16.58
C VAL A 24 -13.03 25.62 -16.55
N GLY A 25 -13.10 26.48 -17.57
CA GLY A 25 -14.17 27.48 -17.72
C GLY A 25 -15.38 26.94 -18.48
N SER A 26 -16.55 27.55 -18.29
CA SER A 26 -17.82 27.18 -18.98
C SER A 26 -17.72 27.26 -20.50
N ARG A 27 -16.95 28.19 -21.06
CA ARG A 27 -16.71 28.29 -22.51
C ARG A 27 -15.88 27.13 -23.03
N THR A 28 -14.90 26.68 -22.27
CA THR A 28 -14.06 25.52 -22.62
C THR A 28 -14.89 24.25 -22.61
N LEU A 29 -15.73 24.07 -21.57
CA LEU A 29 -16.64 22.92 -21.47
C LEU A 29 -17.69 22.92 -22.59
N SER A 30 -18.23 24.07 -22.97
CA SER A 30 -19.19 24.16 -24.09
C SER A 30 -18.63 23.61 -25.41
N ARG A 31 -17.32 23.72 -25.61
CA ARG A 31 -16.65 23.20 -26.82
C ARG A 31 -16.22 21.73 -26.68
N ALA A 32 -15.89 21.30 -25.45
CA ALA A 32 -15.30 20.00 -25.21
C ALA A 32 -16.32 18.91 -24.84
N SER A 33 -17.48 19.27 -24.27
CA SER A 33 -18.43 18.31 -23.72
C SER A 33 -19.27 17.57 -24.78
N GLY A 34 -19.24 18.01 -26.05
CA GLY A 34 -20.13 17.47 -27.08
C GLY A 34 -21.62 17.75 -26.83
N LEU A 35 -21.95 18.46 -25.76
CA LEU A 35 -23.30 18.88 -25.43
C LEU A 35 -23.57 20.21 -26.16
N GLU A 36 -24.64 20.26 -26.93
CA GLU A 36 -25.12 21.51 -27.56
C GLU A 36 -25.75 22.45 -26.53
N LEU A 37 -24.99 22.79 -25.48
CA LEU A 37 -25.42 23.67 -24.39
C LEU A 37 -24.74 25.03 -24.47
N SER A 38 -25.52 26.08 -24.18
CA SER A 38 -24.97 27.43 -24.10
C SER A 38 -23.99 27.56 -22.90
N PRO A 39 -22.98 28.43 -23.00
CA PRO A 39 -22.08 28.68 -21.87
C PRO A 39 -22.80 29.15 -20.59
N ALA A 40 -23.97 29.75 -20.73
CA ALA A 40 -24.82 30.17 -19.59
C ALA A 40 -25.45 28.96 -18.91
N THR A 41 -26.00 28.01 -19.66
CA THR A 41 -26.53 26.75 -19.13
C THR A 41 -25.45 25.94 -18.42
N ILE A 42 -24.27 25.84 -19.03
CA ILE A 42 -23.13 25.13 -18.42
C ILE A 42 -22.71 25.79 -17.10
N ARG A 43 -22.74 27.13 -17.04
CA ARG A 43 -22.41 27.84 -15.78
C ARG A 43 -23.40 27.50 -14.67
N ASN A 44 -24.69 27.37 -14.97
CA ASN A 44 -25.68 26.97 -13.96
C ASN A 44 -25.41 25.56 -13.46
N VAL A 45 -25.18 24.59 -14.36
CA VAL A 45 -24.83 23.22 -13.95
C VAL A 45 -23.53 23.17 -13.16
N MET A 46 -22.53 24.00 -13.52
CA MET A 46 -21.28 24.11 -12.73
C MET A 46 -21.56 24.66 -11.32
N SER A 47 -22.52 25.61 -11.18
CA SER A 47 -22.92 26.10 -9.86
C SER A 47 -23.55 24.99 -9.02
N ASP A 48 -24.44 24.20 -9.61
CA ASP A 48 -25.08 23.05 -8.94
C ASP A 48 -24.03 21.99 -8.52
N LEU A 49 -23.06 21.70 -9.37
CA LEU A 49 -21.96 20.77 -9.07
C LEU A 49 -21.06 21.31 -7.94
N GLU A 50 -20.86 22.62 -7.87
CA GLU A 50 -20.09 23.27 -6.81
C GLU A 50 -20.84 23.23 -5.47
N GLU A 51 -22.16 23.49 -5.47
CA GLU A 51 -23.00 23.35 -4.27
C GLU A 51 -23.02 21.90 -3.75
N LEU A 52 -22.93 20.91 -4.63
CA LEU A 52 -22.81 19.51 -4.26
C LEU A 52 -21.39 19.13 -3.78
N GLY A 53 -20.44 20.06 -3.82
CA GLY A 53 -19.06 19.84 -3.42
C GLY A 53 -18.27 18.92 -4.35
N LEU A 54 -18.68 18.76 -5.62
CA LEU A 54 -18.00 17.93 -6.62
C LEU A 54 -16.91 18.69 -7.39
N ILE A 55 -17.07 20.00 -7.49
CA ILE A 55 -16.07 20.91 -8.06
C ILE A 55 -15.91 22.12 -7.13
N ALA A 56 -14.79 22.84 -7.28
CA ALA A 56 -14.50 24.03 -6.51
C ALA A 56 -13.92 25.13 -7.38
N SER A 57 -14.02 26.37 -6.92
CA SER A 57 -13.34 27.53 -7.52
C SER A 57 -12.04 27.80 -6.78
N PRO A 58 -10.87 27.67 -7.40
CA PRO A 58 -9.61 28.00 -6.73
C PRO A 58 -9.48 29.51 -6.46
N HIS A 59 -10.09 30.37 -7.33
CA HIS A 59 -10.15 31.82 -7.18
C HIS A 59 -11.43 32.37 -7.81
N THR A 60 -11.88 33.53 -7.37
CA THR A 60 -13.16 34.15 -7.72
C THR A 60 -13.39 34.33 -9.25
N SER A 61 -12.33 34.50 -10.04
CA SER A 61 -12.39 34.69 -11.51
C SER A 61 -11.89 33.46 -12.29
N ALA A 62 -11.45 32.41 -11.61
CA ALA A 62 -10.93 31.20 -12.24
C ALA A 62 -12.08 30.28 -12.71
N GLY A 63 -11.75 29.30 -13.58
CA GLY A 63 -12.64 28.18 -13.87
C GLY A 63 -12.90 27.33 -12.63
N ARG A 64 -13.33 26.11 -12.84
CA ARG A 64 -13.57 25.13 -11.76
C ARG A 64 -12.56 24.00 -11.85
N ILE A 65 -12.23 23.42 -10.69
CA ILE A 65 -11.40 22.24 -10.54
C ILE A 65 -12.21 21.14 -9.84
N PRO A 66 -11.94 19.84 -10.10
CA PRO A 66 -12.57 18.75 -9.36
C PRO A 66 -12.10 18.75 -7.90
N THR A 67 -12.99 18.40 -6.99
CA THR A 67 -12.66 18.02 -5.61
C THR A 67 -12.33 16.53 -5.53
N ALA A 68 -11.81 16.04 -4.39
CA ALA A 68 -11.63 14.60 -4.16
C ALA A 68 -12.96 13.84 -4.36
N ARG A 69 -14.09 14.39 -3.88
CA ARG A 69 -15.43 13.84 -4.08
C ARG A 69 -15.85 13.82 -5.55
N GLY A 70 -15.47 14.83 -6.33
CA GLY A 70 -15.70 14.85 -7.77
C GLY A 70 -14.91 13.77 -8.51
N TYR A 71 -13.64 13.58 -8.16
CA TYR A 71 -12.83 12.49 -8.68
C TYR A 71 -13.37 11.12 -8.29
N ARG A 72 -13.82 10.93 -7.04
CA ARG A 72 -14.44 9.67 -6.58
C ARG A 72 -15.66 9.33 -7.42
N LEU A 73 -16.57 10.26 -7.60
CA LEU A 73 -17.76 10.04 -8.41
C LEU A 73 -17.41 9.73 -9.88
N PHE A 74 -16.39 10.40 -10.42
CA PHE A 74 -15.88 10.14 -11.77
C PHE A 74 -15.34 8.72 -11.90
N VAL A 75 -14.50 8.29 -10.95
CA VAL A 75 -13.90 6.95 -10.94
C VAL A 75 -14.98 5.88 -10.81
N ASP A 76 -15.92 6.02 -9.89
CA ASP A 76 -16.89 4.98 -9.57
C ASP A 76 -17.99 4.83 -10.63
N THR A 77 -18.34 5.91 -11.34
CA THR A 77 -19.54 5.90 -12.20
C THR A 77 -19.32 6.25 -13.66
N MET A 78 -18.26 6.98 -13.98
CA MET A 78 -18.07 7.56 -15.31
C MET A 78 -16.83 7.04 -16.02
N LEU A 79 -15.99 6.29 -15.29
CA LEU A 79 -14.77 5.74 -15.83
C LEU A 79 -15.11 4.54 -16.72
N THR A 80 -15.18 4.78 -18.01
CA THR A 80 -15.35 3.71 -18.99
C THR A 80 -13.97 3.09 -19.21
N ALA A 81 -13.83 1.80 -18.91
CA ALA A 81 -12.60 1.06 -19.12
C ALA A 81 -12.27 1.00 -20.63
N GLN A 82 -11.68 2.05 -21.17
CA GLN A 82 -10.94 1.97 -22.42
C GLN A 82 -9.66 1.18 -22.10
N ARG A 83 -9.63 -0.09 -22.50
CA ARG A 83 -8.42 -0.91 -22.44
C ARG A 83 -7.42 -0.35 -23.45
N GLU A 84 -6.54 0.53 -23.03
CA GLU A 84 -5.30 0.76 -23.76
C GLU A 84 -4.56 -0.59 -23.82
N GLN A 85 -4.09 -0.97 -25.00
CA GLN A 85 -3.25 -2.16 -25.15
C GLN A 85 -1.86 -1.85 -24.57
N LEU A 86 -1.76 -1.90 -23.24
CA LEU A 86 -0.46 -1.90 -22.59
C LEU A 86 0.16 -3.28 -22.83
N THR A 87 1.28 -3.31 -23.52
CA THR A 87 2.11 -4.52 -23.65
C THR A 87 3.23 -4.39 -22.60
N PRO A 88 3.04 -4.89 -21.37
CA PRO A 88 4.05 -4.79 -20.35
C PRO A 88 5.20 -5.74 -20.67
N PRO A 89 6.43 -5.40 -20.31
CA PRO A 89 7.54 -6.35 -20.36
C PRO A 89 7.25 -7.51 -19.38
N MET A 90 7.61 -8.72 -19.78
CA MET A 90 7.46 -9.88 -18.90
C MET A 90 8.38 -9.71 -17.68
N LEU A 91 7.84 -9.95 -16.49
CA LEU A 91 8.66 -10.12 -15.30
C LEU A 91 9.26 -11.53 -15.34
N ALA A 92 10.58 -11.63 -15.32
CA ALA A 92 11.27 -12.91 -15.27
C ALA A 92 11.01 -13.58 -13.91
N ALA A 93 10.87 -14.92 -13.91
CA ALA A 93 10.86 -15.70 -12.68
C ALA A 93 12.26 -15.67 -12.08
N GLU A 94 12.47 -14.79 -11.10
CA GLU A 94 13.72 -14.57 -10.38
C GLU A 94 13.47 -14.68 -8.87
N GLN A 95 14.53 -14.55 -8.07
CA GLN A 95 14.38 -14.49 -6.61
C GLN A 95 13.28 -13.49 -6.20
N PRO A 96 12.42 -13.80 -5.23
CA PRO A 96 11.26 -12.97 -4.86
C PRO A 96 11.59 -11.49 -4.66
N GLN A 97 12.72 -11.17 -4.02
CA GLN A 97 13.16 -9.79 -3.78
C GLN A 97 13.41 -9.03 -5.10
N LYS A 98 13.97 -9.71 -6.10
CA LYS A 98 14.19 -9.11 -7.43
C LYS A 98 12.88 -8.89 -8.17
N VAL A 99 11.92 -9.84 -8.08
CA VAL A 99 10.60 -9.68 -8.68
C VAL A 99 9.90 -8.46 -8.09
N ILE A 100 9.94 -8.29 -6.77
CA ILE A 100 9.36 -7.14 -6.05
C ILE A 100 10.02 -5.82 -6.48
N ALA A 101 11.36 -5.77 -6.52
CA ALA A 101 12.07 -4.57 -6.97
C ALA A 101 11.76 -4.22 -8.43
N ASN A 102 11.76 -5.21 -9.31
CA ASN A 102 11.43 -5.04 -10.72
C ASN A 102 9.97 -4.58 -10.92
N ALA A 103 9.04 -5.08 -10.13
CA ALA A 103 7.64 -4.64 -10.15
C ALA A 103 7.51 -3.17 -9.72
N ALA A 104 8.20 -2.72 -8.68
CA ALA A 104 8.19 -1.33 -8.26
C ALA A 104 8.75 -0.40 -9.36
N HIS A 105 9.85 -0.80 -10.00
CA HIS A 105 10.41 -0.09 -11.16
C HIS A 105 9.43 -0.06 -12.34
N LEU A 106 8.74 -1.17 -12.63
CA LEU A 106 7.77 -1.26 -13.71
C LEU A 106 6.59 -0.30 -13.47
N LEU A 107 6.03 -0.32 -12.25
CA LEU A 107 4.97 0.60 -11.83
C LEU A 107 5.39 2.06 -12.02
N SER A 108 6.57 2.43 -11.52
CA SER A 108 7.08 3.81 -11.61
C SER A 108 7.32 4.22 -13.06
N ASN A 109 7.94 3.37 -13.88
CA ASN A 109 8.25 3.70 -15.27
C ASN A 109 7.01 3.84 -16.14
N LEU A 110 6.01 2.97 -15.97
CA LEU A 110 4.77 3.03 -16.77
C LEU A 110 3.85 4.16 -16.33
N SER A 111 3.75 4.41 -15.03
CA SER A 111 2.88 5.46 -14.47
C SER A 111 3.50 6.85 -14.55
N GLN A 112 4.81 6.96 -14.52
CA GLN A 112 5.58 8.20 -14.30
C GLN A 112 5.32 8.81 -12.90
N PHE A 113 4.90 7.97 -11.95
CA PHE A 113 4.68 8.30 -10.55
C PHE A 113 5.49 7.38 -9.63
N VAL A 114 5.18 7.37 -8.35
CA VAL A 114 5.84 6.51 -7.37
C VAL A 114 5.25 5.11 -7.42
N GLY A 115 6.07 4.11 -7.75
CA GLY A 115 5.73 2.70 -7.65
C GLY A 115 6.04 2.18 -6.25
N ILE A 116 5.09 1.48 -5.65
CA ILE A 116 5.21 0.90 -4.32
C ILE A 116 4.81 -0.58 -4.35
N VAL A 117 5.62 -1.42 -3.73
CA VAL A 117 5.34 -2.86 -3.62
C VAL A 117 5.68 -3.31 -2.22
N MET A 118 4.71 -3.91 -1.53
CA MET A 118 4.92 -4.58 -0.26
C MET A 118 5.42 -6.00 -0.54
N ALA A 119 6.53 -6.40 0.09
CA ALA A 119 7.08 -7.75 -0.05
C ALA A 119 6.08 -8.82 0.45
N PRO A 120 6.12 -10.05 -0.11
CA PRO A 120 5.27 -11.12 0.34
C PRO A 120 5.44 -11.37 1.84
N ARG A 121 4.35 -11.33 2.58
CA ARG A 121 4.36 -11.81 3.96
C ARG A 121 4.49 -13.33 3.94
N ARG A 122 5.70 -13.81 4.12
CA ARG A 122 5.88 -15.23 4.42
C ARG A 122 5.30 -15.49 5.81
N ALA A 123 4.45 -16.51 5.94
CA ALA A 123 4.10 -16.98 7.26
C ALA A 123 5.42 -17.27 8.00
N SER A 124 5.65 -16.57 9.10
CA SER A 124 6.87 -16.71 9.91
C SER A 124 6.85 -18.03 10.64
N VAL A 125 7.06 -19.10 9.88
CA VAL A 125 7.16 -20.46 10.42
C VAL A 125 8.57 -20.63 10.97
N PHE A 126 8.70 -21.08 12.20
CA PHE A 126 10.00 -21.45 12.70
C PHE A 126 10.18 -22.98 12.68
N ARG A 127 11.37 -23.42 12.30
CA ARG A 127 11.79 -24.83 12.37
C ARG A 127 12.51 -25.12 13.68
N HIS A 128 13.32 -24.14 14.12
CA HIS A 128 14.13 -24.32 15.31
C HIS A 128 14.33 -22.98 16.00
N ILE A 129 14.30 -22.97 17.34
CA ILE A 129 14.62 -21.82 18.17
C ILE A 129 15.68 -22.20 19.21
N GLU A 130 16.61 -21.28 19.47
CA GLU A 130 17.65 -21.46 20.47
C GLU A 130 17.86 -20.16 21.25
N PHE A 131 18.23 -20.30 22.52
CA PHE A 131 18.55 -19.19 23.41
C PHE A 131 20.00 -19.27 23.86
N LEU A 132 20.72 -18.18 23.74
CA LEU A 132 22.10 -18.05 24.18
C LEU A 132 22.21 -16.94 25.23
N ARG A 133 22.79 -17.25 26.37
CA ARG A 133 23.04 -16.25 27.41
C ARG A 133 24.24 -15.39 26.98
N LEU A 134 24.04 -14.07 26.88
CA LEU A 134 25.11 -13.11 26.58
C LEU A 134 25.65 -12.48 27.88
N SER A 135 24.77 -12.12 28.82
CA SER A 135 25.10 -11.57 30.14
C SER A 135 23.88 -11.69 31.04
N GLU A 136 23.96 -11.13 32.25
CA GLU A 136 22.79 -11.03 33.14
C GLU A 136 21.63 -10.32 32.40
N ARG A 137 20.44 -10.96 32.39
CA ARG A 137 19.21 -10.46 31.74
C ARG A 137 19.30 -10.13 30.25
N ARG A 138 20.37 -10.59 29.59
CA ARG A 138 20.55 -10.42 28.13
C ARG A 138 20.72 -11.75 27.44
N PHE A 139 19.83 -12.07 26.54
CA PHE A 139 19.83 -13.34 25.83
C PHE A 139 19.74 -13.10 24.31
N LEU A 140 20.45 -13.91 23.54
CA LEU A 140 20.31 -13.96 22.11
C LEU A 140 19.29 -15.05 21.77
N VAL A 141 18.25 -14.68 21.06
CA VAL A 141 17.30 -15.63 20.46
C VAL A 141 17.72 -15.86 19.02
N ILE A 142 17.89 -17.12 18.63
CA ILE A 142 18.20 -17.55 17.28
C ILE A 142 16.98 -18.33 16.78
N ILE A 143 16.42 -17.91 15.64
CA ILE A 143 15.26 -18.54 15.00
C ILE A 143 15.67 -18.99 13.61
N VAL A 144 15.43 -20.24 13.29
CA VAL A 144 15.72 -20.83 11.99
C VAL A 144 14.39 -21.16 11.31
N SER A 145 14.19 -20.68 10.07
CA SER A 145 13.03 -20.99 9.24
C SER A 145 13.17 -22.38 8.59
N PRO A 146 12.08 -22.95 8.04
CA PRO A 146 12.14 -24.20 7.25
C PRO A 146 13.07 -24.09 6.04
N GLU A 147 13.19 -22.91 5.46
CA GLU A 147 14.03 -22.58 4.29
C GLU A 147 15.52 -22.45 4.65
N GLY A 148 15.83 -22.45 5.96
CA GLY A 148 17.21 -22.31 6.46
C GLY A 148 17.64 -20.87 6.74
N ASP A 149 16.76 -19.90 6.63
CA ASP A 149 17.05 -18.51 7.02
C ASP A 149 17.24 -18.43 8.53
N VAL A 150 18.29 -17.74 8.96
CA VAL A 150 18.61 -17.57 10.38
C VAL A 150 18.39 -16.12 10.78
N GLN A 151 17.54 -15.92 11.76
CA GLN A 151 17.31 -14.63 12.39
C GLN A 151 17.82 -14.65 13.82
N ASN A 152 18.40 -13.55 14.26
CA ASN A 152 18.87 -13.42 15.62
C ASN A 152 18.45 -12.07 16.22
N ARG A 153 18.11 -12.09 17.53
CA ARG A 153 17.72 -10.90 18.28
C ARG A 153 18.19 -10.99 19.71
N VAL A 154 18.64 -9.87 20.23
CA VAL A 154 18.96 -9.73 21.65
C VAL A 154 17.71 -9.29 22.38
N ILE A 155 17.31 -10.08 23.40
CA ILE A 155 16.21 -9.75 24.29
C ILE A 155 16.73 -9.35 25.67
N PHE A 156 15.98 -8.48 26.33
CA PHE A 156 16.21 -8.07 27.71
C PHE A 156 15.03 -8.57 28.54
N THR A 157 15.32 -9.25 29.65
CA THR A 157 14.29 -9.79 30.53
C THR A 157 14.39 -9.16 31.91
N GLU A 158 13.30 -9.16 32.67
CA GLU A 158 13.30 -8.67 34.05
C GLU A 158 14.02 -9.63 35.01
N ALA A 159 13.93 -10.94 34.73
CA ALA A 159 14.59 -12.00 35.47
C ALA A 159 15.84 -12.50 34.76
N ASP A 160 16.80 -13.03 35.52
CA ASP A 160 17.94 -13.77 34.98
C ASP A 160 17.58 -15.26 34.87
N TYR A 161 17.99 -15.91 33.77
CA TYR A 161 17.72 -17.32 33.51
C TYR A 161 19.01 -18.11 33.38
N SER A 162 19.04 -19.27 34.02
CA SER A 162 20.16 -20.20 33.91
C SER A 162 20.19 -20.84 32.50
N GLN A 163 21.34 -21.35 32.11
CA GLN A 163 21.50 -22.08 30.86
C GLN A 163 20.55 -23.27 30.77
N SER A 164 20.28 -23.95 31.88
CA SER A 164 19.35 -25.09 31.94
C SER A 164 17.91 -24.67 31.61
N GLN A 165 17.45 -23.54 32.15
CA GLN A 165 16.12 -22.99 31.89
C GLN A 165 15.98 -22.52 30.42
N LEU A 166 17.04 -21.95 29.84
CA LEU A 166 17.07 -21.56 28.43
C LEU A 166 16.95 -22.76 27.49
N ILE A 167 17.68 -23.86 27.80
CA ILE A 167 17.60 -25.11 27.03
C ILE A 167 16.21 -25.75 27.19
N GLU A 168 15.63 -25.76 28.39
CA GLU A 168 14.31 -26.29 28.64
C GLU A 168 13.23 -25.52 27.83
N ALA A 169 13.29 -24.19 27.85
CA ALA A 169 12.40 -23.34 27.09
C ALA A 169 12.52 -23.57 25.58
N ALA A 170 13.75 -23.66 25.06
CA ALA A 170 13.99 -23.95 23.64
C ALA A 170 13.44 -25.33 23.23
N ASN A 171 13.73 -26.35 24.04
CA ASN A 171 13.25 -27.72 23.79
C ASN A 171 11.73 -27.79 23.80
N PHE A 172 11.08 -27.11 24.74
CA PHE A 172 9.62 -27.04 24.80
C PHE A 172 9.03 -26.40 23.53
N LEU A 173 9.54 -25.24 23.13
CA LEU A 173 9.08 -24.55 21.93
C LEU A 173 9.29 -25.40 20.66
N ASN A 174 10.47 -26.00 20.52
CA ASN A 174 10.80 -26.85 19.38
C ASN A 174 9.94 -28.13 19.33
N ALA A 175 9.65 -28.74 20.47
CA ALA A 175 8.87 -29.98 20.52
C ALA A 175 7.37 -29.75 20.22
N ASN A 176 6.82 -28.62 20.67
CA ASN A 176 5.37 -28.40 20.62
C ASN A 176 4.92 -27.50 19.46
N TYR A 177 5.80 -26.63 18.94
CA TYR A 177 5.40 -25.57 18.01
C TYR A 177 6.26 -25.48 16.73
N ALA A 178 7.31 -26.29 16.57
CA ALA A 178 8.09 -26.30 15.33
C ALA A 178 7.19 -26.61 14.12
N GLY A 179 7.35 -25.83 13.05
CA GLY A 179 6.49 -25.93 11.85
C GLY A 179 5.20 -25.10 11.92
N MET A 180 4.95 -24.38 13.02
CA MET A 180 3.81 -23.47 13.15
C MET A 180 4.22 -22.02 12.85
N ALA A 181 3.26 -21.24 12.36
CA ALA A 181 3.46 -19.78 12.24
C ALA A 181 3.60 -19.16 13.63
N ILE A 182 4.53 -18.22 13.79
CA ILE A 182 4.89 -17.66 15.10
C ILE A 182 3.71 -16.91 15.74
N GLU A 183 2.82 -16.34 14.93
CA GLU A 183 1.58 -15.71 15.38
C GLU A 183 0.63 -16.72 16.02
N GLN A 184 0.52 -17.92 15.43
CA GLN A 184 -0.27 -19.02 15.98
C GLN A 184 0.34 -19.52 17.29
N VAL A 185 1.67 -19.57 17.36
CA VAL A 185 2.39 -19.94 18.58
C VAL A 185 2.11 -18.90 19.68
N ARG A 186 2.13 -17.61 19.34
CA ARG A 186 1.84 -16.52 20.28
C ARG A 186 0.44 -16.64 20.89
N GLU A 187 -0.56 -16.88 20.04
CA GLU A 187 -1.94 -17.02 20.53
C GLU A 187 -2.13 -18.29 21.37
N ARG A 188 -1.48 -19.40 20.98
CA ARG A 188 -1.52 -20.62 21.80
C ARG A 188 -0.82 -20.46 23.15
N ILE A 189 0.37 -19.88 23.17
CA ILE A 189 1.09 -19.63 24.43
C ILE A 189 0.28 -18.71 25.35
N LYS A 190 -0.40 -17.68 24.83
CA LYS A 190 -1.29 -16.84 25.65
C LYS A 190 -2.43 -17.63 26.31
N THR A 191 -3.01 -18.59 25.58
CA THR A 191 -4.10 -19.42 26.09
C THR A 191 -3.61 -20.53 27.03
N GLU A 192 -2.40 -21.03 26.83
CA GLU A 192 -1.81 -22.11 27.63
C GLU A 192 -1.02 -21.61 28.86
N VAL A 193 -0.66 -20.33 28.91
CA VAL A 193 0.09 -19.71 30.03
C VAL A 193 -0.64 -19.81 31.37
N ASP A 194 -1.97 -19.84 31.36
CA ASP A 194 -2.77 -20.07 32.56
C ASP A 194 -2.53 -21.49 33.17
N VAL A 195 -1.97 -22.40 32.37
CA VAL A 195 -1.67 -23.79 32.73
C VAL A 195 -0.18 -24.00 33.06
N LEU A 196 0.71 -23.21 32.44
CA LEU A 196 2.16 -23.29 32.63
C LEU A 196 2.58 -22.45 33.87
N ARG A 197 2.85 -23.10 34.97
CA ARG A 197 3.37 -22.47 36.20
C ARG A 197 4.84 -22.06 36.01
N GLY A 198 5.14 -20.78 36.21
CA GLY A 198 6.45 -20.34 36.63
C GLY A 198 7.21 -19.42 35.66
N GLU A 199 8.46 -19.15 36.01
CA GLU A 199 9.38 -18.20 35.37
C GLU A 199 9.67 -18.52 33.91
N ILE A 200 9.58 -19.78 33.48
CA ILE A 200 9.82 -20.23 32.11
C ILE A 200 8.75 -19.68 31.12
N SER A 201 7.49 -19.52 31.57
CA SER A 201 6.44 -18.98 30.74
C SER A 201 6.70 -17.52 30.33
N THR A 202 7.27 -16.72 31.21
CA THR A 202 7.63 -15.31 30.94
C THR A 202 8.76 -15.24 29.90
N LEU A 203 9.74 -16.13 29.98
CA LEU A 203 10.82 -16.22 29.00
C LEU A 203 10.28 -16.64 27.62
N MET A 204 9.39 -17.62 27.57
CA MET A 204 8.76 -18.08 26.33
C MET A 204 7.92 -16.97 25.67
N GLN A 205 7.13 -16.24 26.47
CA GLN A 205 6.37 -15.08 25.98
C GLN A 205 7.29 -13.98 25.42
N ALA A 206 8.36 -13.65 26.16
CA ALA A 206 9.33 -12.67 25.69
C ALA A 206 9.99 -13.10 24.38
N ALA A 207 10.39 -14.36 24.26
CA ALA A 207 11.00 -14.91 23.05
C ALA A 207 10.06 -14.91 21.84
N VAL A 208 8.81 -15.32 22.05
CA VAL A 208 7.80 -15.35 20.98
C VAL A 208 7.39 -13.95 20.56
N ASN A 209 7.25 -13.01 21.49
CA ASN A 209 6.97 -11.60 21.17
C ASN A 209 8.10 -10.98 20.34
N VAL A 210 9.35 -11.19 20.75
CA VAL A 210 10.51 -10.68 20.02
C VAL A 210 10.72 -11.42 18.72
N GLY A 211 10.45 -12.73 18.68
CA GLY A 211 10.45 -13.50 17.45
C GLY A 211 9.41 -12.99 16.45
N SER A 212 8.21 -12.71 16.92
CA SER A 212 7.16 -12.08 16.11
C SER A 212 7.60 -10.71 15.57
N GLU A 213 8.14 -9.83 16.45
CA GLU A 213 8.64 -8.53 16.03
C GLU A 213 9.83 -8.63 15.07
N ALA A 214 10.77 -9.55 15.30
CA ALA A 214 11.93 -9.76 14.45
C ALA A 214 11.54 -10.25 13.07
N LEU A 215 10.62 -11.20 13.00
CA LEU A 215 10.12 -11.76 11.76
C LEU A 215 9.23 -10.75 11.01
N THR A 216 8.41 -10.00 11.72
CA THR A 216 7.59 -8.93 11.14
C THR A 216 8.48 -7.82 10.55
N GLN A 217 9.52 -7.35 11.27
CA GLN A 217 10.44 -6.32 10.76
C GLN A 217 11.28 -6.79 9.56
N ALA A 218 11.60 -8.09 9.48
CA ALA A 218 12.32 -8.65 8.33
C ALA A 218 11.41 -8.88 7.11
N GLN A 219 10.10 -8.94 7.31
CA GLN A 219 9.10 -9.24 6.29
C GLN A 219 8.34 -8.02 5.76
N ASP A 220 8.28 -6.94 6.54
CA ASP A 220 7.62 -5.69 6.15
C ASP A 220 8.54 -4.83 5.27
N GLU A 221 9.15 -5.43 4.26
CA GLU A 221 9.94 -4.70 3.29
C GLU A 221 9.00 -4.08 2.25
N VAL A 222 8.91 -2.76 2.29
CA VAL A 222 8.24 -1.98 1.25
C VAL A 222 9.32 -1.41 0.32
N VAL A 223 9.22 -1.77 -0.95
CA VAL A 223 10.08 -1.19 -2.00
C VAL A 223 9.34 0.00 -2.60
N ILE A 224 9.97 1.17 -2.56
CA ILE A 224 9.45 2.43 -3.11
C ILE A 224 10.42 2.87 -4.20
N VAL A 225 9.88 3.23 -5.36
CA VAL A 225 10.69 3.65 -6.52
C VAL A 225 10.01 4.82 -7.21
N GLY A 226 10.80 5.80 -7.60
CA GLY A 226 10.33 6.91 -8.44
C GLY A 226 9.81 8.11 -7.65
N GLU A 227 10.20 8.29 -6.40
CA GLU A 227 9.82 9.45 -5.59
C GLU A 227 10.18 10.77 -6.29
N ARG A 228 11.28 10.76 -7.05
CA ARG A 228 11.74 11.92 -7.84
C ARG A 228 10.78 12.30 -8.96
N ASN A 229 9.91 11.39 -9.42
CA ASN A 229 8.92 11.69 -10.46
C ASN A 229 7.93 12.76 -9.99
N LEU A 230 7.68 12.88 -8.67
CA LEU A 230 6.84 13.93 -8.12
C LEU A 230 7.42 15.33 -8.34
N LEU A 231 8.73 15.47 -8.48
CA LEU A 231 9.36 16.76 -8.80
C LEU A 231 8.97 17.29 -10.20
N ALA A 232 8.65 16.38 -11.13
CA ALA A 232 8.21 16.74 -12.47
C ALA A 232 6.72 17.07 -12.55
N VAL A 233 5.96 16.79 -11.47
CA VAL A 233 4.52 17.08 -11.40
C VAL A 233 4.33 18.55 -11.01
N SER A 234 3.61 19.32 -11.86
CA SER A 234 3.36 20.75 -11.64
C SER A 234 2.69 21.04 -10.30
N ASP A 235 1.82 20.15 -9.83
CA ASP A 235 1.05 20.31 -8.61
C ASP A 235 1.95 20.29 -7.34
N PHE A 236 3.10 19.59 -7.40
CA PHE A 236 4.10 19.55 -6.33
C PHE A 236 5.23 20.55 -6.55
N SER A 237 5.63 20.79 -7.79
CA SER A 237 6.71 21.75 -8.09
C SER A 237 6.33 23.21 -7.76
N ALA A 238 5.03 23.52 -7.73
CA ALA A 238 4.51 24.83 -7.38
C ALA A 238 4.44 25.09 -5.86
N ASP A 239 4.42 24.04 -5.04
CA ASP A 239 4.35 24.12 -3.57
C ASP A 239 5.36 23.17 -2.92
N MET A 240 6.48 23.74 -2.48
CA MET A 240 7.54 23.00 -1.78
C MET A 240 7.08 22.40 -0.45
N GLY A 241 6.04 22.94 0.18
CA GLY A 241 5.46 22.41 1.42
C GLY A 241 4.76 21.07 1.16
N ASN A 242 3.98 20.96 0.10
CA ASN A 242 3.33 19.73 -0.34
C ASN A 242 4.35 18.68 -0.75
N LEU A 243 5.37 19.08 -1.49
CA LEU A 243 6.46 18.18 -1.89
C LEU A 243 7.19 17.61 -0.68
N ARG A 244 7.56 18.43 0.29
CA ARG A 244 8.23 17.98 1.51
C ARG A 244 7.37 16.97 2.28
N ARG A 245 6.08 17.26 2.47
CA ARG A 245 5.15 16.33 3.14
C ARG A 245 5.05 14.99 2.42
N ALA A 246 5.06 14.98 1.08
CA ALA A 246 5.07 13.75 0.30
C ALA A 246 6.34 12.93 0.55
N PHE A 247 7.51 13.55 0.61
CA PHE A 247 8.77 12.85 0.94
C PHE A 247 8.76 12.33 2.39
N ASP A 248 8.30 13.14 3.35
CA ASP A 248 8.16 12.72 4.75
C ASP A 248 7.26 11.47 4.88
N LEU A 249 6.22 11.36 4.04
CA LEU A 249 5.38 10.15 3.99
C LEU A 249 6.16 8.92 3.53
N PHE A 250 7.00 9.04 2.49
CA PHE A 250 7.78 7.90 1.99
C PHE A 250 8.85 7.45 2.99
N GLU A 251 9.36 8.35 3.82
CA GLU A 251 10.22 7.99 4.95
C GLU A 251 9.47 7.23 6.05
N GLN A 252 8.17 7.52 6.23
CA GLN A 252 7.29 6.86 7.19
C GLN A 252 6.70 5.57 6.64
N LYS A 253 7.53 4.56 6.33
CA LYS A 253 7.12 3.28 5.74
C LYS A 253 5.93 2.62 6.44
N THR A 254 5.82 2.76 7.76
CA THR A 254 4.73 2.16 8.55
C THR A 254 3.34 2.67 8.13
N GLN A 255 3.20 3.95 7.78
CA GLN A 255 1.91 4.48 7.33
C GLN A 255 1.54 3.93 5.95
N LEU A 256 2.52 3.85 5.05
CA LEU A 256 2.32 3.26 3.72
C LEU A 256 1.95 1.79 3.80
N MET A 257 2.57 1.04 4.70
CA MET A 257 2.24 -0.36 4.93
C MET A 257 0.80 -0.54 5.41
N ARG A 258 0.34 0.28 6.36
CA ARG A 258 -1.06 0.24 6.82
C ARG A 258 -2.05 0.52 5.68
N LEU A 259 -1.72 1.45 4.79
CA LEU A 259 -2.56 1.75 3.63
C LEU A 259 -2.63 0.56 2.67
N LEU A 260 -1.50 -0.07 2.38
CA LEU A 260 -1.42 -1.24 1.52
C LEU A 260 -2.11 -2.46 2.16
N ASP A 261 -2.06 -2.60 3.48
CA ASP A 261 -2.77 -3.64 4.23
C ASP A 261 -4.29 -3.51 4.09
N ILE A 262 -4.83 -2.31 4.19
CA ILE A 262 -6.26 -2.08 3.96
C ILE A 262 -6.63 -2.47 2.53
N SER A 263 -5.77 -2.17 1.57
CA SER A 263 -5.97 -2.52 0.16
C SER A 263 -5.91 -4.03 -0.08
N SER A 264 -5.19 -4.79 0.74
CA SER A 264 -5.07 -6.24 0.60
C SER A 264 -6.37 -7.00 0.87
N GLN A 265 -7.31 -6.37 1.59
CA GLN A 265 -8.62 -6.96 1.90
C GLN A 265 -9.65 -6.75 0.80
N ALA A 266 -9.33 -5.97 -0.23
CA ALA A 266 -10.24 -5.68 -1.32
C ALA A 266 -10.08 -6.71 -2.46
N GLU A 267 -11.18 -7.04 -3.10
CA GLU A 267 -11.17 -7.83 -4.33
C GLU A 267 -10.80 -6.91 -5.52
N GLY A 268 -9.58 -7.04 -6.03
CA GLY A 268 -9.10 -6.29 -7.20
C GLY A 268 -8.47 -4.94 -6.89
N VAL A 269 -8.60 -3.99 -7.82
CA VAL A 269 -7.94 -2.68 -7.71
C VAL A 269 -8.68 -1.76 -6.75
N SER A 270 -7.98 -1.25 -5.76
CA SER A 270 -8.46 -0.25 -4.80
C SER A 270 -7.91 1.12 -5.12
N ILE A 271 -8.72 2.16 -4.90
CA ILE A 271 -8.35 3.55 -5.19
C ILE A 271 -8.69 4.41 -3.97
N PHE A 272 -7.69 5.15 -3.49
CA PHE A 272 -7.86 6.17 -2.46
C PHE A 272 -7.52 7.54 -3.05
N ILE A 273 -8.46 8.47 -3.00
CA ILE A 273 -8.34 9.80 -3.61
C ILE A 273 -8.22 10.87 -2.53
N GLY A 274 -7.08 11.56 -2.51
CA GLY A 274 -6.85 12.62 -1.52
C GLY A 274 -6.97 12.11 -0.09
N GLY A 275 -7.61 12.89 0.78
CA GLY A 275 -7.80 12.58 2.20
C GLY A 275 -8.81 11.48 2.53
N GLU A 276 -9.29 10.67 1.57
CA GLU A 276 -10.23 9.57 1.82
C GLU A 276 -9.64 8.48 2.71
N SER A 277 -8.33 8.29 2.65
CA SER A 277 -7.64 7.38 3.55
C SER A 277 -7.40 8.09 4.89
N LEU A 278 -8.02 7.59 5.97
CA LEU A 278 -7.74 8.05 7.33
C LEU A 278 -6.30 7.77 7.79
N VAL A 279 -5.57 6.93 7.05
CA VAL A 279 -4.19 6.51 7.35
C VAL A 279 -3.17 7.45 6.73
N VAL A 280 -3.47 8.00 5.55
CA VAL A 280 -2.61 8.92 4.83
C VAL A 280 -3.34 10.25 4.69
N PRO A 281 -3.11 11.22 5.58
CA PRO A 281 -3.84 12.49 5.59
C PRO A 281 -3.30 13.47 4.55
N PHE A 282 -3.19 13.04 3.29
CA PHE A 282 -2.72 13.87 2.19
C PHE A 282 -3.84 14.13 1.19
N GLU A 283 -4.32 15.36 1.17
CA GLU A 283 -5.37 15.78 0.24
C GLU A 283 -4.86 15.82 -1.22
N GLU A 284 -3.57 16.01 -1.43
CA GLU A 284 -2.96 16.18 -2.74
C GLU A 284 -2.49 14.87 -3.39
N LEU A 285 -2.48 13.77 -2.64
CA LEU A 285 -2.04 12.46 -3.13
C LEU A 285 -3.22 11.51 -3.32
N SER A 286 -3.09 10.64 -4.30
CA SER A 286 -3.97 9.49 -4.50
C SER A 286 -3.15 8.22 -4.66
N VAL A 287 -3.75 7.10 -4.27
CA VAL A 287 -3.13 5.78 -4.34
C VAL A 287 -4.04 4.85 -5.13
N VAL A 288 -3.47 4.16 -6.11
CA VAL A 288 -4.11 3.05 -6.82
C VAL A 288 -3.33 1.80 -6.53
N SER A 289 -3.96 0.79 -5.97
CA SER A 289 -3.29 -0.42 -5.47
C SER A 289 -4.08 -1.68 -5.81
N ALA A 290 -3.40 -2.81 -5.88
CA ALA A 290 -4.01 -4.13 -6.04
C ALA A 290 -3.25 -5.17 -5.22
N PRO A 291 -3.93 -6.17 -4.67
CA PRO A 291 -3.29 -7.31 -4.07
C PRO A 291 -2.63 -8.19 -5.14
N TYR A 292 -1.61 -8.94 -4.76
CA TYR A 292 -1.05 -10.02 -5.56
C TYR A 292 -0.96 -11.30 -4.73
N GLU A 293 -1.02 -12.44 -5.41
CA GLU A 293 -1.24 -13.73 -4.80
C GLU A 293 -0.09 -14.70 -5.11
N VAL A 294 0.09 -15.67 -4.23
CA VAL A 294 0.89 -16.87 -4.47
C VAL A 294 0.08 -18.08 -4.00
N ASP A 295 -0.08 -19.06 -4.86
CA ASP A 295 -0.88 -20.27 -4.57
C ASP A 295 -2.33 -19.97 -4.13
N GLY A 296 -2.94 -18.90 -4.67
CA GLY A 296 -4.32 -18.49 -4.35
C GLY A 296 -4.47 -17.77 -3.00
N GLN A 297 -3.36 -17.40 -2.37
CA GLN A 297 -3.36 -16.59 -1.15
C GLN A 297 -2.77 -15.22 -1.41
N ILE A 298 -3.43 -14.17 -0.94
CA ILE A 298 -2.91 -12.81 -0.99
C ILE A 298 -1.68 -12.74 -0.08
N VAL A 299 -0.53 -12.43 -0.67
CA VAL A 299 0.76 -12.38 0.05
C VAL A 299 1.32 -10.97 0.14
N GLY A 300 0.77 -10.02 -0.61
CA GLY A 300 1.20 -8.64 -0.57
C GLY A 300 0.33 -7.74 -1.45
N THR A 301 0.67 -6.47 -1.46
CA THR A 301 -0.03 -5.43 -2.23
C THR A 301 1.00 -4.58 -2.97
N LEU A 302 0.63 -4.14 -4.16
CA LEU A 302 1.42 -3.20 -4.95
C LEU A 302 0.56 -2.04 -5.43
N GLY A 303 1.18 -0.93 -5.79
CA GLY A 303 0.43 0.22 -6.25
C GLY A 303 1.27 1.36 -6.78
N VAL A 304 0.56 2.41 -7.14
CA VAL A 304 1.11 3.68 -7.61
C VAL A 304 0.60 4.80 -6.70
N ILE A 305 1.50 5.67 -6.29
CA ILE A 305 1.18 6.90 -5.56
C ILE A 305 1.49 8.09 -6.48
N GLY A 306 0.51 8.94 -6.67
CA GLY A 306 0.63 10.14 -7.51
C GLY A 306 -0.28 11.27 -7.04
N PRO A 307 -0.32 12.39 -7.76
CA PRO A 307 -1.22 13.50 -7.45
C PRO A 307 -2.69 13.08 -7.61
N THR A 308 -3.60 13.76 -6.93
CA THR A 308 -5.05 13.58 -7.14
C THR A 308 -5.44 13.79 -8.61
N ARG A 309 -4.69 14.60 -9.31
CA ARG A 309 -4.82 14.84 -10.75
C ARG A 309 -4.00 13.81 -11.55
N MET A 310 -4.43 12.56 -11.61
CA MET A 310 -3.78 11.53 -12.41
C MET A 310 -4.76 10.81 -13.36
N PRO A 311 -4.27 10.21 -14.46
CA PRO A 311 -5.10 9.46 -15.39
C PRO A 311 -5.51 8.10 -14.80
N TYR A 312 -6.54 8.07 -13.98
CA TYR A 312 -6.97 6.90 -13.21
C TYR A 312 -7.18 5.65 -14.07
N ASN A 313 -7.78 5.78 -15.28
CA ASN A 313 -7.93 4.67 -16.22
C ASN A 313 -6.61 3.94 -16.45
N ARG A 314 -5.57 4.70 -16.76
CA ARG A 314 -4.24 4.17 -17.04
C ARG A 314 -3.59 3.59 -15.78
N MET A 315 -3.77 4.24 -14.63
CA MET A 315 -3.23 3.76 -13.36
C MET A 315 -3.84 2.41 -12.96
N ILE A 316 -5.16 2.28 -13.09
CA ILE A 316 -5.87 1.02 -12.82
C ILE A 316 -5.30 -0.11 -13.68
N GLN A 317 -5.12 0.13 -14.99
CA GLN A 317 -4.58 -0.88 -15.89
C GLN A 317 -3.14 -1.27 -15.56
N ILE A 318 -2.28 -0.30 -15.30
CA ILE A 318 -0.87 -0.53 -14.93
C ILE A 318 -0.79 -1.39 -13.66
N VAL A 319 -1.57 -1.04 -12.65
CA VAL A 319 -1.58 -1.73 -11.35
C VAL A 319 -2.15 -3.14 -11.50
N ASP A 320 -3.30 -3.32 -12.18
CA ASP A 320 -3.91 -4.63 -12.41
C ASP A 320 -2.98 -5.58 -13.19
N ILE A 321 -2.39 -5.09 -14.28
CA ILE A 321 -1.46 -5.90 -15.09
C ILE A 321 -0.22 -6.26 -14.28
N THR A 322 0.37 -5.31 -13.55
CA THR A 322 1.58 -5.57 -12.74
C THR A 322 1.29 -6.56 -11.62
N SER A 323 0.13 -6.47 -10.96
CA SER A 323 -0.29 -7.41 -9.93
C SER A 323 -0.34 -8.84 -10.48
N ARG A 324 -0.95 -9.06 -11.66
CA ARG A 324 -0.99 -10.37 -12.32
C ARG A 324 0.39 -10.87 -12.72
N LEU A 325 1.26 -10.01 -13.23
CA LEU A 325 2.64 -10.38 -13.59
C LEU A 325 3.45 -10.82 -12.38
N VAL A 326 3.32 -10.12 -11.23
CA VAL A 326 3.98 -10.49 -9.98
C VAL A 326 3.44 -11.83 -9.47
N THR A 327 2.12 -12.02 -9.49
CA THR A 327 1.48 -13.30 -9.15
C THR A 327 2.05 -14.46 -9.96
N ILE A 328 2.14 -14.30 -11.28
CA ILE A 328 2.68 -15.33 -12.18
C ILE A 328 4.17 -15.57 -11.89
N ALA A 329 4.98 -14.50 -11.78
CA ALA A 329 6.42 -14.63 -11.56
C ALA A 329 6.79 -15.28 -10.23
N LEU A 330 6.00 -15.03 -9.16
CA LEU A 330 6.23 -15.62 -7.84
C LEU A 330 5.70 -17.06 -7.74
N SER A 331 4.60 -17.39 -8.44
CA SER A 331 4.04 -18.75 -8.45
C SER A 331 4.89 -19.75 -9.24
N HIS A 332 5.74 -19.29 -10.19
CA HIS A 332 6.62 -20.16 -10.99
C HIS A 332 7.99 -20.43 -10.33
N ASN A 333 8.22 -19.91 -9.14
CA ASN A 333 9.51 -20.01 -8.43
C ASN A 333 9.59 -21.21 -7.45
N LYS A 334 8.92 -22.32 -7.79
CA LYS A 334 9.04 -23.61 -7.07
C LYS A 334 10.05 -24.52 -7.70
#